data_72d0c5749de5f0f426cf9e641ca48218
#
_entry.id   72d0c5749de5f0f426cf9e641ca48218
#
_cell.length_a   1.000
_cell.length_b   1.000
_cell.length_c   1.000
_cell.angle_alpha   90.00
_cell.angle_beta   90.00
_cell.angle_gamma   90.00
#
_symmetry.space_group_name_H-M   'P 1'
#
loop_
_entity.id
_entity.type
_entity.pdbx_description
1 polymer ?
#
loop_
_entity_poly.entity_id
_entity_poly.type
_entity_poly.pdbx_seq_one_letter_code
_entity_poly.pdbx_strand_id
1 'polypeptide(L)'
;MPTNEDIARAYAEAASQSDLDAMARLRHPDWQSVWPQSGERIIGSDNYRRIVEAYPGGRPTSQIQRVVGAEDRWVVTAGNTVQQIVGSGDFWWSEWRMTYPDGRSYWCVTLMELRDAHVWRETVYWAEPFTAPDWRSRWVEGPLPG
;
A
#
# COMPACT_ATOMS: atom_id res chain seq x y z
N MET A 1 -23.29 10.08 1.01
CA MET A 1 -21.88 10.41 1.30
C MET A 1 -21.07 9.12 1.35
N PRO A 2 -19.96 9.06 0.62
CA PRO A 2 -19.09 7.89 0.70
C PRO A 2 -18.49 7.74 2.09
N THR A 3 -18.36 6.50 2.53
CA THR A 3 -17.67 6.17 3.77
C THR A 3 -16.15 6.19 3.57
N ASN A 4 -15.39 6.18 4.65
CA ASN A 4 -13.94 6.03 4.56
C ASN A 4 -13.54 4.72 3.86
N GLU A 5 -14.31 3.65 4.05
CA GLU A 5 -14.11 2.40 3.34
C GLU A 5 -14.29 2.58 1.83
N ASP A 6 -15.35 3.25 1.41
CA ASP A 6 -15.59 3.52 -0.01
C ASP A 6 -14.44 4.30 -0.64
N ILE A 7 -13.93 5.30 0.09
CA ILE A 7 -12.80 6.13 -0.36
C ILE A 7 -11.53 5.30 -0.47
N ALA A 8 -11.20 4.50 0.56
CA ALA A 8 -10.01 3.66 0.56
C ALA A 8 -10.03 2.64 -0.58
N ARG A 9 -11.19 2.00 -0.81
CA ARG A 9 -11.35 1.03 -1.90
C ARG A 9 -11.31 1.70 -3.27
N ALA A 10 -12.00 2.83 -3.44
CA ALA A 10 -11.96 3.59 -4.69
C ALA A 10 -10.54 4.08 -5.00
N TYR A 11 -9.79 4.49 -3.99
CA TYR A 11 -8.41 4.91 -4.15
C TYR A 11 -7.49 3.75 -4.57
N ALA A 12 -7.63 2.60 -3.93
CA ALA A 12 -6.88 1.40 -4.30
C ALA A 12 -7.20 0.98 -5.74
N GLU A 13 -8.46 1.01 -6.15
CA GLU A 13 -8.88 0.68 -7.51
C GLU A 13 -8.28 1.66 -8.53
N ALA A 14 -8.37 2.97 -8.26
CA ALA A 14 -7.75 3.98 -9.13
C ALA A 14 -6.24 3.76 -9.26
N ALA A 15 -5.57 3.43 -8.16
CA ALA A 15 -4.13 3.14 -8.19
C ALA A 15 -3.82 1.88 -9.01
N SER A 16 -4.63 0.83 -8.92
CA SER A 16 -4.44 -0.39 -9.70
C SER A 16 -4.56 -0.16 -11.20
N GLN A 17 -5.40 0.79 -11.59
CA GLN A 17 -5.61 1.17 -12.98
C GLN A 17 -4.67 2.29 -13.44
N SER A 18 -3.80 2.78 -12.56
CA SER A 18 -2.94 3.94 -12.81
C SER A 18 -3.74 5.19 -13.24
N ASP A 19 -4.96 5.33 -12.72
CA ASP A 19 -5.81 6.49 -12.96
C ASP A 19 -5.39 7.64 -12.03
N LEU A 20 -4.39 8.39 -12.47
CA LEU A 20 -3.79 9.46 -11.67
C LEU A 20 -4.77 10.59 -11.39
N ASP A 21 -5.72 10.84 -12.29
CA ASP A 21 -6.72 11.88 -12.09
C ASP A 21 -7.75 11.48 -11.03
N ALA A 22 -8.21 10.24 -11.05
CA ALA A 22 -9.08 9.72 -10.00
C ALA A 22 -8.37 9.71 -8.64
N MET A 23 -7.10 9.29 -8.59
CA MET A 23 -6.30 9.35 -7.37
C MET A 23 -6.20 10.78 -6.84
N ALA A 24 -5.90 11.75 -7.71
CA ALA A 24 -5.79 13.15 -7.31
C ALA A 24 -7.10 13.71 -6.73
N ARG A 25 -8.25 13.33 -7.29
CA ARG A 25 -9.56 13.75 -6.76
C ARG A 25 -9.86 13.17 -5.37
N LEU A 26 -9.35 11.99 -5.07
CA LEU A 26 -9.56 11.32 -3.79
C LEU A 26 -8.55 11.75 -2.71
N ARG A 27 -7.51 12.49 -3.09
CA ARG A 27 -6.47 12.98 -2.17
C ARG A 27 -6.85 14.28 -1.51
N HIS A 28 -6.44 14.41 -0.27
CA HIS A 28 -6.54 15.68 0.48
C HIS A 28 -5.63 16.74 -0.17
N PRO A 29 -5.98 18.05 -0.09
CA PRO A 29 -5.09 19.10 -0.61
C PRO A 29 -3.65 19.05 -0.07
N ASP A 30 -3.48 18.63 1.18
CA ASP A 30 -2.17 18.47 1.82
C ASP A 30 -1.63 17.04 1.73
N TRP A 31 -2.02 16.29 0.71
CA TRP A 31 -1.60 14.91 0.55
C TRP A 31 -0.08 14.76 0.43
N GLN A 32 0.42 13.70 1.08
CA GLN A 32 1.81 13.29 0.98
C GLN A 32 1.96 11.77 0.98
N SER A 33 3.02 11.30 0.38
CA SER A 33 3.45 9.90 0.43
C SER A 33 4.83 9.80 1.05
N VAL A 34 4.97 8.96 2.06
CA VAL A 34 6.22 8.75 2.79
C VAL A 34 6.79 7.39 2.39
N TRP A 35 8.04 7.35 2.03
CA TRP A 35 8.78 6.15 1.63
C TRP A 35 9.93 5.90 2.60
N PRO A 36 9.69 5.17 3.72
CA PRO A 36 10.67 5.03 4.78
C PRO A 36 11.98 4.36 4.35
N GLN A 37 11.91 3.42 3.40
CA GLN A 37 13.09 2.67 2.96
C GLN A 37 14.14 3.56 2.30
N SER A 38 13.73 4.57 1.55
CA SER A 38 14.63 5.55 0.93
C SER A 38 14.77 6.83 1.75
N GLY A 39 13.86 7.04 2.71
CA GLY A 39 13.79 8.29 3.47
C GLY A 39 13.14 9.45 2.72
N GLU A 40 12.50 9.17 1.59
CA GLU A 40 11.87 10.18 0.74
C GLU A 40 10.43 10.47 1.16
N ARG A 41 9.98 11.66 0.76
CA ARG A 41 8.59 12.07 0.91
C ARG A 41 8.16 12.83 -0.33
N ILE A 42 7.04 12.42 -0.91
CA ILE A 42 6.41 13.09 -2.05
C ILE A 42 5.35 14.03 -1.52
N ILE A 43 5.38 15.27 -1.92
CA ILE A 43 4.39 16.28 -1.56
C ILE A 43 3.57 16.62 -2.81
N GLY A 44 2.28 16.34 -2.75
CA GLY A 44 1.31 16.71 -3.78
C GLY A 44 1.25 15.78 -4.98
N SER A 45 0.07 15.78 -5.60
CA SER A 45 -0.24 14.88 -6.73
C SER A 45 0.58 15.18 -7.98
N ASP A 46 0.97 16.45 -8.18
CA ASP A 46 1.76 16.80 -9.37
C ASP A 46 3.15 16.18 -9.34
N ASN A 47 3.81 16.19 -8.18
CA ASN A 47 5.11 15.53 -8.03
C ASN A 47 4.97 14.01 -8.17
N TYR A 48 3.91 13.42 -7.62
CA TYR A 48 3.64 12.01 -7.78
C TYR A 48 3.47 11.63 -9.27
N ARG A 49 2.70 12.42 -10.02
CA ARG A 49 2.51 12.22 -11.47
C ARG A 49 3.84 12.25 -12.22
N ARG A 50 4.69 13.24 -11.93
CA ARG A 50 6.01 13.35 -12.56
C ARG A 50 6.89 12.12 -12.30
N ILE A 51 6.86 11.59 -11.08
CA ILE A 51 7.60 10.36 -10.74
C ILE A 51 7.05 9.18 -11.52
N VAL A 52 5.73 8.98 -11.54
CA VAL A 52 5.11 7.87 -12.27
C VAL A 52 5.40 7.93 -13.77
N GLU A 53 5.39 9.11 -14.35
CA GLU A 53 5.69 9.32 -15.77
C GLU A 53 7.18 9.16 -16.11
N ALA A 54 8.05 9.34 -15.12
CA ALA A 54 9.50 9.25 -15.29
C ALA A 54 10.07 7.86 -14.97
N TYR A 55 9.25 6.87 -14.66
CA TYR A 55 9.76 5.52 -14.36
C TYR A 55 10.61 4.98 -15.52
N PRO A 56 11.85 4.53 -15.24
CA PRO A 56 12.70 3.92 -16.25
C PRO A 56 12.02 2.70 -16.88
N GLY A 57 11.93 2.69 -18.21
CA GLY A 57 11.28 1.60 -18.95
C GLY A 57 9.75 1.64 -18.97
N GLY A 58 9.11 2.60 -18.30
CA GLY A 58 7.66 2.75 -18.25
C GLY A 58 7.05 2.45 -16.89
N ARG A 59 5.74 2.63 -16.80
CA ARG A 59 5.01 2.44 -15.55
C ARG A 59 4.98 0.97 -15.12
N PRO A 60 5.14 0.68 -13.81
CA PRO A 60 4.89 -0.67 -13.31
C PRO A 60 3.40 -0.99 -13.38
N THR A 61 3.08 -2.27 -13.45
CA THR A 61 1.72 -2.77 -13.26
C THR A 61 1.50 -3.11 -11.79
N SER A 62 0.30 -2.88 -11.29
CA SER A 62 -0.04 -3.13 -9.89
C SER A 62 -1.29 -3.98 -9.78
N GLN A 63 -1.28 -4.88 -8.81
CA GLN A 63 -2.42 -5.72 -8.51
C GLN A 63 -2.71 -5.64 -7.01
N ILE A 64 -3.92 -5.21 -6.67
CA ILE A 64 -4.38 -5.18 -5.28
C ILE A 64 -4.55 -6.62 -4.81
N GLN A 65 -3.98 -6.94 -3.66
CA GLN A 65 -4.18 -8.23 -3.00
C GLN A 65 -5.29 -8.14 -1.96
N ARG A 66 -5.29 -7.08 -1.16
CA ARG A 66 -6.37 -6.79 -0.22
C ARG A 66 -6.33 -5.35 0.29
N VAL A 67 -7.45 -4.89 0.81
CA VAL A 67 -7.60 -3.61 1.52
C VAL A 67 -8.18 -3.90 2.90
N VAL A 68 -7.54 -3.38 3.93
CA VAL A 68 -7.89 -3.66 5.33
C VAL A 68 -8.10 -2.35 6.08
N GLY A 69 -9.19 -2.28 6.84
CA GLY A 69 -9.51 -1.13 7.67
C GLY A 69 -8.95 -1.21 9.08
N ALA A 70 -9.13 -0.14 9.82
CA ALA A 70 -8.66 -0.06 11.21
C ALA A 70 -9.31 -1.11 12.10
N GLU A 71 -10.56 -1.43 11.85
CA GLU A 71 -11.34 -2.42 12.60
C GLU A 71 -10.86 -3.85 12.38
N ASP A 72 -10.19 -4.09 11.24
CA ASP A 72 -9.66 -5.41 10.89
C ASP A 72 -8.24 -5.63 11.42
N ARG A 73 -7.64 -4.61 12.00
CA ARG A 73 -6.31 -4.70 12.58
C ARG A 73 -6.34 -5.38 13.94
N TRP A 74 -5.26 -6.03 14.23
CA TRP A 74 -5.06 -6.70 15.51
C TRP A 74 -3.60 -6.59 15.94
N VAL A 75 -3.41 -6.69 17.24
CA VAL A 75 -2.11 -6.59 17.89
C VAL A 75 -1.80 -7.89 18.59
N VAL A 76 -0.59 -8.39 18.39
CA VAL A 76 -0.06 -9.49 19.19
C VAL A 76 0.65 -8.88 20.38
N THR A 77 0.15 -9.17 21.58
CA THR A 77 0.78 -8.73 22.82
C THR A 77 1.99 -9.60 23.18
N ALA A 78 2.78 -9.15 24.15
CA ALA A 78 3.95 -9.90 24.63
C ALA A 78 3.61 -11.33 25.14
N GLY A 79 2.36 -11.58 25.53
CA GLY A 79 1.88 -12.91 25.90
C GLY A 79 1.30 -13.71 24.73
N ASN A 80 1.58 -13.32 23.50
CA ASN A 80 1.00 -13.87 22.27
C ASN A 80 -0.54 -13.78 22.23
N THR A 81 -1.10 -12.86 22.99
CA THR A 81 -2.51 -12.54 22.91
C THR A 81 -2.75 -11.63 21.70
N VAL A 82 -3.66 -12.02 20.84
CA VAL A 82 -4.06 -11.21 19.70
C VAL A 82 -5.20 -10.32 20.14
N GLN A 83 -5.02 -9.01 19.99
CA GLN A 83 -6.04 -8.03 20.30
C GLN A 83 -6.33 -7.19 19.05
N GLN A 84 -7.61 -6.91 18.85
CA GLN A 84 -7.99 -5.97 17.82
C GLN A 84 -7.61 -4.55 18.25
N ILE A 85 -6.97 -3.81 17.35
CA ILE A 85 -6.76 -2.38 17.56
C ILE A 85 -8.07 -1.69 17.24
N VAL A 86 -8.63 -1.01 18.23
CA VAL A 86 -9.79 -0.14 18.03
C VAL A 86 -9.29 1.16 17.43
N GLY A 87 -9.54 1.35 16.14
CA GLY A 87 -9.18 2.56 15.41
C GLY A 87 -10.37 3.46 15.18
N SER A 88 -10.10 4.61 14.58
CA SER A 88 -11.13 5.61 14.24
C SER A 88 -11.82 5.35 12.90
N GLY A 89 -11.43 4.36 12.14
CA GLY A 89 -11.93 4.13 10.79
C GLY A 89 -11.30 5.03 9.74
N ASP A 90 -10.34 5.85 10.11
CA ASP A 90 -9.59 6.74 9.21
C ASP A 90 -8.23 6.15 8.80
N PHE A 91 -7.95 4.94 9.21
CA PHE A 91 -6.72 4.22 8.87
C PHE A 91 -7.06 2.96 8.08
N TRP A 92 -6.44 2.84 6.91
CA TRP A 92 -6.59 1.71 6.01
C TRP A 92 -5.23 1.25 5.50
N TRP A 93 -5.13 0.00 5.15
CA TRP A 93 -3.94 -0.50 4.48
C TRP A 93 -4.31 -1.33 3.27
N SER A 94 -3.41 -1.37 2.29
CA SER A 94 -3.57 -2.21 1.11
C SER A 94 -2.28 -2.98 0.84
N GLU A 95 -2.44 -4.19 0.38
CA GLU A 95 -1.33 -5.02 -0.09
C GLU A 95 -1.37 -5.09 -1.61
N TRP A 96 -0.18 -5.02 -2.20
CA TRP A 96 -0.02 -4.94 -3.64
C TRP A 96 1.06 -5.87 -4.10
N ARG A 97 0.92 -6.32 -5.33
CA ARG A 97 2.03 -6.87 -6.10
C ARG A 97 2.30 -5.93 -7.28
N MET A 98 3.51 -5.40 -7.34
CA MET A 98 3.95 -4.52 -8.42
C MET A 98 4.95 -5.23 -9.29
N THR A 99 4.74 -5.15 -10.59
CA THR A 99 5.67 -5.69 -11.59
C THR A 99 6.16 -4.56 -12.47
N TYR A 100 7.47 -4.41 -12.54
CA TYR A 100 8.13 -3.40 -13.35
C TYR A 100 8.40 -3.92 -14.77
N PRO A 101 8.64 -3.01 -15.74
CA PRO A 101 8.89 -3.40 -17.11
C PRO A 101 10.10 -4.32 -17.32
N ASP A 102 11.08 -4.30 -16.40
CA ASP A 102 12.24 -5.19 -16.41
C ASP A 102 11.94 -6.62 -15.90
N GLY A 103 10.70 -6.88 -15.52
CA GLY A 103 10.24 -8.17 -14.99
C GLY A 103 10.37 -8.34 -13.49
N ARG A 104 10.98 -7.39 -12.75
CA ARG A 104 11.06 -7.47 -11.30
C ARG A 104 9.70 -7.24 -10.67
N SER A 105 9.39 -8.03 -9.65
CA SER A 105 8.18 -7.90 -8.88
C SER A 105 8.50 -7.63 -7.42
N TYR A 106 7.62 -6.85 -6.78
CA TYR A 106 7.73 -6.50 -5.38
C TYR A 106 6.39 -6.71 -4.69
N TRP A 107 6.43 -7.15 -3.44
CA TRP A 107 5.30 -7.06 -2.54
C TRP A 107 5.31 -5.68 -1.90
N CYS A 108 4.17 -5.00 -1.95
CA CYS A 108 4.07 -3.65 -1.44
C CYS A 108 2.95 -3.55 -0.41
N VAL A 109 3.17 -2.73 0.60
CA VAL A 109 2.16 -2.38 1.59
C VAL A 109 2.04 -0.87 1.61
N THR A 110 0.81 -0.38 1.48
CA THR A 110 0.48 1.03 1.62
C THR A 110 -0.41 1.20 2.85
N LEU A 111 0.05 1.98 3.79
CA LEU A 111 -0.72 2.41 4.95
C LEU A 111 -1.33 3.76 4.63
N MET A 112 -2.66 3.86 4.65
CA MET A 112 -3.38 5.08 4.30
C MET A 112 -4.01 5.70 5.54
N GLU A 113 -3.81 7.00 5.71
CA GLU A 113 -4.52 7.80 6.69
C GLU A 113 -5.46 8.76 5.95
N LEU A 114 -6.71 8.77 6.36
CA LEU A 114 -7.74 9.64 5.79
C LEU A 114 -7.97 10.85 6.69
N ARG A 115 -8.29 11.98 6.06
CA ARG A 115 -8.67 13.22 6.73
C ARG A 115 -9.70 13.92 5.86
N ASP A 116 -10.79 14.41 6.47
CA ASP A 116 -11.85 15.14 5.77
C ASP A 116 -12.35 14.40 4.52
N ALA A 117 -12.60 13.09 4.66
CA ALA A 117 -13.06 12.21 3.60
C ALA A 117 -12.13 12.16 2.37
N HIS A 118 -10.83 12.34 2.59
CA HIS A 118 -9.81 12.24 1.53
C HIS A 118 -8.59 11.46 2.05
N VAL A 119 -7.85 10.85 1.15
CA VAL A 119 -6.55 10.24 1.47
C VAL A 119 -5.56 11.38 1.74
N TRP A 120 -5.10 11.45 2.99
CA TRP A 120 -4.21 12.53 3.43
C TRP A 120 -2.74 12.12 3.43
N ARG A 121 -2.42 10.97 3.97
CA ARG A 121 -1.05 10.47 4.02
C ARG A 121 -0.99 9.00 3.69
N GLU A 122 0.00 8.65 2.88
CA GLU A 122 0.35 7.26 2.62
C GLU A 122 1.75 6.98 3.12
N THR A 123 1.95 5.79 3.69
CA THR A 123 3.28 5.25 3.98
C THR A 123 3.44 3.99 3.17
N VAL A 124 4.45 3.91 2.33
CA VAL A 124 4.62 2.82 1.37
C VAL A 124 5.92 2.08 1.60
N TYR A 125 5.82 0.76 1.66
CA TYR A 125 6.96 -0.15 1.75
C TYR A 125 6.96 -1.10 0.56
N TRP A 126 8.16 -1.38 0.06
CA TRP A 126 8.40 -2.37 -0.99
C TRP A 126 9.26 -3.50 -0.44
N ALA A 127 8.82 -4.74 -0.64
CA ALA A 127 9.56 -5.92 -0.22
C ALA A 127 9.96 -6.73 -1.45
N GLU A 128 11.26 -6.91 -1.65
CA GLU A 128 11.77 -7.75 -2.70
C GLU A 128 11.59 -9.23 -2.32
N PRO A 129 11.05 -10.08 -3.20
CA PRO A 129 11.04 -11.51 -2.97
C PRO A 129 12.46 -12.06 -2.80
N PHE A 130 12.64 -13.01 -1.94
CA PHE A 130 13.93 -13.67 -1.75
C PHE A 130 13.76 -15.18 -1.68
N THR A 131 14.83 -15.91 -2.00
CA THR A 131 14.84 -17.36 -1.91
C THR A 131 14.89 -17.79 -0.44
N ALA A 132 13.97 -18.67 -0.04
CA ALA A 132 13.96 -19.20 1.31
C ALA A 132 15.25 -19.97 1.58
N PRO A 133 15.92 -19.72 2.72
CA PRO A 133 17.15 -20.43 3.04
C PRO A 133 16.90 -21.88 3.42
N ASP A 134 17.82 -22.77 3.06
CA ASP A 134 17.68 -24.22 3.24
C ASP A 134 17.62 -24.66 4.69
N TRP A 135 18.30 -23.94 5.59
CA TRP A 135 18.43 -24.36 7.00
C TRP A 135 17.10 -24.53 7.72
N ARG A 136 16.03 -23.85 7.26
CA ARG A 136 14.71 -23.93 7.89
C ARG A 136 13.69 -24.77 7.11
N SER A 137 14.10 -25.39 6.00
CA SER A 137 13.19 -26.06 5.07
C SER A 137 12.33 -27.17 5.69
N ARG A 138 12.85 -27.88 6.70
CA ARG A 138 12.12 -28.97 7.36
C ARG A 138 10.98 -28.50 8.27
N TRP A 139 10.91 -27.21 8.59
CA TRP A 139 9.90 -26.66 9.50
C TRP A 139 8.92 -25.70 8.82
N VAL A 140 9.05 -25.51 7.53
CA VAL A 140 8.20 -24.59 6.76
C VAL A 140 7.66 -25.30 5.52
N GLU A 141 6.54 -24.83 5.05
CA GLU A 141 5.96 -25.29 3.79
C GLU A 141 6.03 -24.16 2.77
N GLY A 142 6.26 -24.50 1.53
CA GLY A 142 6.33 -23.52 0.43
C GLY A 142 6.61 -24.24 -0.88
N PRO A 143 6.55 -23.49 -2.00
CA PRO A 143 6.13 -22.09 -2.10
C PRO A 143 4.66 -21.88 -1.80
N LEU A 144 4.30 -20.63 -1.43
CA LEU A 144 2.91 -20.26 -1.24
C LEU A 144 2.14 -20.43 -2.56
N PRO A 145 0.86 -20.85 -2.51
CA PRO A 145 0.02 -20.86 -3.70
C PRO A 145 -0.07 -19.44 -4.27
N GLY A 146 0.18 -19.32 -5.57
CA GLY A 146 0.29 -18.04 -6.26
C GLY A 146 -1.00 -17.33 -6.52
#